data_c9e8357a681dda19ec7fd9d73ec36d55
#
_entry.id   c9e8357a681dda19ec7fd9d73ec36d55
#
_cell.length_a   1.000
_cell.length_b   1.000
_cell.length_c   1.000
_cell.angle_alpha   90.00
_cell.angle_beta   90.00
_cell.angle_gamma   90.00
#
_symmetry.space_group_name_H-M   'P 1'
#
loop_
_entity.id
_entity.type
_entity.pdbx_description
1 polymer ?
#
loop_
_entity_poly.entity_id
_entity_poly.type
_entity_poly.pdbx_seq_one_letter_code
_entity_poly.pdbx_strand_id
1 'polypeptide(L)'
;HIGNEVRNVTENAGLLDMSAFAKARISGPGAEAFLDHLVANKLPKKVGRVALCHALTERGGVHSEFTIQRESATSFYLVSAGAGQRLDHDWIKKHMPTDGSVRMDNLTNSIGVLVLAGPKSRDILDKITRADLSNAAFPWLSGQMIDVNLAPAMAIRVNFVGELGWELHHPIEYQNHIFDALMAAGAEFGLKPFGIRAMDAMRLEKSYRLVGTELSIEYAALESGLHRFVHLNKGDFKGQRQLAEWQERGFANAMVTLEVHDTTDADAIGGNPIMTEDGTVIGRATSGGYGFRLEKSLALAMVRPDLATPGTKLMIDILDQRLPVTVLEDSPFDPDNARLRA
;
A
#
# COMPACT_ATOMS: atom_id res chain seq x y z
N HIS A 1 -12.36 -14.16 -14.73
CA HIS A 1 -11.12 -13.47 -15.17
C HIS A 1 -10.22 -13.12 -13.98
N ILE A 2 -10.72 -12.45 -12.93
CA ILE A 2 -9.95 -11.99 -11.76
C ILE A 2 -9.13 -13.13 -11.14
N GLY A 3 -9.77 -14.25 -10.80
CA GLY A 3 -9.08 -15.41 -10.20
C GLY A 3 -7.97 -16.00 -11.08
N ASN A 4 -8.11 -15.95 -12.43
CA ASN A 4 -7.06 -16.39 -13.33
C ASN A 4 -5.86 -15.44 -13.33
N GLU A 5 -6.11 -14.13 -13.22
CA GLU A 5 -5.06 -13.12 -13.09
C GLU A 5 -4.32 -13.28 -11.76
N VAL A 6 -5.04 -13.45 -10.63
CA VAL A 6 -4.44 -13.71 -9.32
C VAL A 6 -3.56 -14.96 -9.34
N ARG A 7 -4.07 -16.09 -9.88
CA ARG A 7 -3.29 -17.34 -10.00
C ARG A 7 -2.03 -17.12 -10.84
N ASN A 8 -2.16 -16.42 -11.98
CA ASN A 8 -1.00 -16.16 -12.84
C ASN A 8 0.07 -15.30 -12.15
N VAL A 9 -0.32 -14.25 -11.42
CA VAL A 9 0.64 -13.43 -10.64
C VAL A 9 1.30 -14.27 -9.57
N THR A 10 0.56 -15.15 -8.91
CA THR A 10 1.03 -15.97 -7.79
C THR A 10 1.98 -17.09 -8.23
N GLU A 11 1.75 -17.69 -9.39
CA GLU A 11 2.50 -18.85 -9.91
C GLU A 11 3.63 -18.46 -10.86
N ASN A 12 3.44 -17.37 -11.60
CA ASN A 12 4.33 -16.91 -12.66
C ASN A 12 4.75 -15.44 -12.42
N ALA A 13 4.18 -14.55 -13.22
CA ALA A 13 4.33 -13.10 -13.07
C ALA A 13 3.16 -12.34 -13.72
N GLY A 14 2.90 -11.15 -13.23
CA GLY A 14 1.95 -10.21 -13.80
C GLY A 14 2.55 -8.85 -14.05
N LEU A 15 2.00 -8.13 -15.03
CA LEU A 15 2.35 -6.77 -15.38
C LEU A 15 1.11 -5.87 -15.26
N LEU A 16 1.22 -4.79 -14.47
CA LEU A 16 0.13 -3.83 -14.24
C LEU A 16 0.61 -2.41 -14.53
N ASP A 17 -0.16 -1.66 -15.29
CA ASP A 17 0.05 -0.23 -15.46
C ASP A 17 -0.55 0.55 -14.29
N MET A 18 0.32 1.22 -13.52
CA MET A 18 -0.02 2.09 -12.40
C MET A 18 0.43 3.54 -12.65
N SER A 19 0.53 3.95 -13.91
CA SER A 19 0.94 5.32 -14.29
C SER A 19 -0.01 6.41 -13.75
N ALA A 20 -1.20 6.03 -13.30
CA ALA A 20 -2.15 6.91 -12.63
C ALA A 20 -1.76 7.29 -11.18
N PHE A 21 -0.74 6.68 -10.59
CA PHE A 21 -0.23 7.13 -9.27
C PHE A 21 0.11 8.62 -9.29
N ALA A 22 -0.18 9.30 -8.18
CA ALA A 22 0.34 10.64 -7.95
C ALA A 22 1.83 10.56 -7.62
N LYS A 23 2.62 11.40 -8.26
CA LYS A 23 4.09 11.45 -8.07
C LYS A 23 4.53 12.89 -7.87
N ALA A 24 5.31 13.11 -6.81
CA ALA A 24 5.90 14.40 -6.53
C ALA A 24 7.36 14.26 -6.12
N ARG A 25 8.15 15.30 -6.36
CA ARG A 25 9.48 15.45 -5.77
C ARG A 25 9.45 16.60 -4.78
N ILE A 26 9.93 16.36 -3.59
CA ILE A 26 10.13 17.37 -2.55
C ILE A 26 11.63 17.58 -2.40
N SER A 27 12.09 18.79 -2.63
CA SER A 27 13.53 19.08 -2.67
C SER A 27 13.88 20.43 -2.01
N GLY A 28 15.13 20.60 -1.67
CA GLY A 28 15.68 21.80 -1.05
C GLY A 28 16.27 21.54 0.33
N PRO A 29 17.01 22.51 0.89
CA PRO A 29 17.71 22.35 2.18
C PRO A 29 16.76 22.06 3.35
N GLY A 30 15.51 22.47 3.29
CA GLY A 30 14.48 22.22 4.31
C GLY A 30 13.65 20.95 4.08
N ALA A 31 13.86 20.21 2.97
CA ALA A 31 12.98 19.11 2.57
C ALA A 31 12.89 17.97 3.60
N GLU A 32 14.01 17.56 4.20
CA GLU A 32 14.03 16.50 5.22
C GLU A 32 13.27 16.91 6.47
N ALA A 33 13.54 18.08 7.02
CA ALA A 33 12.88 18.59 8.23
C ALA A 33 11.37 18.77 7.99
N PHE A 34 10.98 19.28 6.84
CA PHE A 34 9.59 19.44 6.44
C PHE A 34 8.87 18.11 6.37
N LEU A 35 9.41 17.12 5.63
CA LEU A 35 8.79 15.81 5.50
C LEU A 35 8.76 15.05 6.82
N ASP A 36 9.81 15.17 7.64
CA ASP A 36 9.85 14.51 8.95
C ASP A 36 8.76 15.05 9.89
N HIS A 37 8.44 16.36 9.82
CA HIS A 37 7.32 16.94 10.52
C HIS A 37 5.95 16.57 9.93
N LEU A 38 5.88 16.37 8.58
CA LEU A 38 4.62 16.10 7.88
C LEU A 38 4.10 14.68 8.12
N VAL A 39 4.98 13.70 8.31
CA VAL A 39 4.59 12.27 8.36
C VAL A 39 4.90 11.64 9.73
N ALA A 40 4.12 10.64 10.11
CA ALA A 40 4.24 9.94 11.39
C ALA A 40 5.37 8.89 11.43
N ASN A 41 5.82 8.40 10.27
CA ASN A 41 6.93 7.45 10.17
C ASN A 41 8.28 8.17 10.12
N LYS A 42 9.35 7.43 10.42
CA LYS A 42 10.73 7.87 10.18
C LYS A 42 11.02 7.87 8.67
N LEU A 43 11.63 8.94 8.19
CA LEU A 43 12.11 9.01 6.82
C LEU A 43 13.25 8.03 6.56
N PRO A 44 13.42 7.53 5.33
CA PRO A 44 14.57 6.72 4.96
C PRO A 44 15.87 7.51 5.12
N LYS A 45 16.85 6.95 5.85
CA LYS A 45 18.12 7.65 6.16
C LYS A 45 19.16 7.55 5.05
N LYS A 46 19.18 6.45 4.30
CA LYS A 46 20.16 6.22 3.23
C LYS A 46 19.52 6.50 1.87
N VAL A 47 20.32 7.11 0.97
CA VAL A 47 19.92 7.27 -0.45
C VAL A 47 19.53 5.91 -1.03
N GLY A 48 18.47 5.89 -1.83
CA GLY A 48 17.91 4.69 -2.42
C GLY A 48 16.97 3.89 -1.47
N ARG A 49 16.91 4.18 -0.16
CA ARG A 49 15.97 3.49 0.74
C ARG A 49 14.58 4.11 0.63
N VAL A 50 13.58 3.27 0.92
CA VAL A 50 12.16 3.57 0.80
C VAL A 50 11.47 3.34 2.14
N ALA A 51 10.49 4.17 2.46
CA ALA A 51 9.60 3.99 3.61
C ALA A 51 8.16 4.32 3.23
N LEU A 52 7.21 3.55 3.76
CA LEU A 52 5.79 3.87 3.72
C LEU A 52 5.48 4.84 4.86
N CYS A 53 4.93 5.98 4.53
CA CYS A 53 4.71 7.09 5.46
C CYS A 53 3.29 7.63 5.36
N HIS A 54 2.73 8.03 6.49
CA HIS A 54 1.37 8.57 6.58
C HIS A 54 1.40 9.99 7.10
N ALA A 55 0.80 10.91 6.38
CA ALA A 55 0.50 12.25 6.87
C ALA A 55 -0.81 12.22 7.65
N LEU A 56 -0.81 12.82 8.83
CA LEU A 56 -1.95 12.80 9.74
C LEU A 56 -2.59 14.17 9.86
N THR A 57 -3.89 14.19 10.14
CA THR A 57 -4.58 15.39 10.60
C THR A 57 -4.17 15.70 12.04
N GLU A 58 -4.48 16.91 12.54
CA GLU A 58 -4.26 17.27 13.95
C GLU A 58 -5.00 16.35 14.93
N ARG A 59 -6.06 15.70 14.47
CA ARG A 59 -6.83 14.73 15.26
C ARG A 59 -6.27 13.30 15.21
N GLY A 60 -5.13 13.08 14.51
CA GLY A 60 -4.48 11.77 14.41
C GLY A 60 -5.08 10.82 13.37
N GLY A 61 -6.10 11.25 12.62
CA GLY A 61 -6.65 10.49 11.48
C GLY A 61 -5.71 10.55 10.27
N VAL A 62 -5.75 9.52 9.42
CA VAL A 62 -4.88 9.43 8.24
C VAL A 62 -5.43 10.32 7.12
N HIS A 63 -4.63 11.32 6.71
CA HIS A 63 -4.95 12.18 5.58
C HIS A 63 -4.42 11.63 4.27
N SER A 64 -3.15 11.21 4.24
CA SER A 64 -2.46 10.74 3.03
C SER A 64 -1.49 9.61 3.36
N GLU A 65 -1.25 8.75 2.38
CA GLU A 65 -0.22 7.72 2.43
C GLU A 65 0.78 7.97 1.30
N PHE A 66 2.07 7.90 1.63
CA PHE A 66 3.17 8.10 0.69
C PHE A 66 4.18 6.97 0.77
N THR A 67 4.53 6.40 -0.37
CA THR A 67 5.81 5.72 -0.52
C THR A 67 6.87 6.79 -0.73
N ILE A 68 7.81 6.94 0.19
CA ILE A 68 8.87 7.96 0.14
C ILE A 68 10.21 7.30 -0.10
N GLN A 69 10.88 7.65 -1.20
CA GLN A 69 12.25 7.29 -1.47
C GLN A 69 13.17 8.50 -1.25
N ARG A 70 14.31 8.30 -0.58
CA ARG A 70 15.37 9.31 -0.51
C ARG A 70 16.20 9.26 -1.77
N GLU A 71 16.14 10.30 -2.59
CA GLU A 71 16.97 10.43 -3.82
C GLU A 71 18.37 11.02 -3.52
N SER A 72 18.45 11.94 -2.56
CA SER A 72 19.70 12.56 -2.11
C SER A 72 19.57 13.06 -0.66
N ALA A 73 20.56 13.80 -0.19
CA ALA A 73 20.51 14.47 1.12
C ALA A 73 19.33 15.46 1.23
N THR A 74 18.93 16.07 0.11
CA THR A 74 17.95 17.17 0.06
C THR A 74 16.82 16.91 -0.94
N SER A 75 16.63 15.68 -1.41
CA SER A 75 15.59 15.33 -2.39
C SER A 75 14.93 14.01 -2.05
N PHE A 76 13.60 14.00 -2.13
CA PHE A 76 12.74 12.85 -1.85
C PHE A 76 11.70 12.71 -2.96
N TYR A 77 11.54 11.48 -3.44
CA TYR A 77 10.51 11.10 -4.40
C TYR A 77 9.33 10.48 -3.64
N LEU A 78 8.14 11.01 -3.86
CA LEU A 78 6.90 10.60 -3.21
C LEU A 78 5.95 9.99 -4.23
N VAL A 79 5.35 8.87 -3.88
CA VAL A 79 4.29 8.21 -4.65
C VAL A 79 3.07 8.04 -3.76
N SER A 80 1.88 8.32 -4.27
CA SER A 80 0.61 8.12 -3.57
C SER A 80 -0.51 7.71 -4.51
N ALA A 81 -1.68 7.38 -3.96
CA ALA A 81 -2.85 6.97 -4.74
C ALA A 81 -3.30 8.09 -5.69
N GLY A 82 -3.46 7.77 -6.97
CA GLY A 82 -3.82 8.75 -8.00
C GLY A 82 -5.15 9.48 -7.73
N ALA A 83 -6.14 8.78 -7.17
CA ALA A 83 -7.42 9.37 -6.78
C ALA A 83 -7.28 10.47 -5.71
N GLY A 84 -6.24 10.39 -4.86
CA GLY A 84 -5.93 11.36 -3.80
C GLY A 84 -5.04 12.51 -4.25
N GLN A 85 -4.53 12.53 -5.47
CA GLN A 85 -3.48 13.46 -5.93
C GLN A 85 -3.72 14.92 -5.53
N ARG A 86 -4.92 15.44 -5.77
CA ARG A 86 -5.24 16.84 -5.47
C ARG A 86 -5.20 17.11 -3.96
N LEU A 87 -5.79 16.24 -3.18
CA LEU A 87 -5.82 16.35 -1.72
C LEU A 87 -4.40 16.28 -1.15
N ASP A 88 -3.59 15.34 -1.62
CA ASP A 88 -2.21 15.16 -1.18
C ASP A 88 -1.34 16.37 -1.51
N HIS A 89 -1.45 16.88 -2.76
CA HIS A 89 -0.70 18.07 -3.18
C HIS A 89 -1.12 19.32 -2.42
N ASP A 90 -2.42 19.51 -2.20
CA ASP A 90 -2.93 20.65 -1.41
C ASP A 90 -2.47 20.54 0.06
N TRP A 91 -2.44 19.34 0.63
CA TRP A 91 -1.95 19.11 1.98
C TRP A 91 -0.45 19.42 2.11
N ILE A 92 0.36 18.94 1.19
CA ILE A 92 1.79 19.24 1.16
C ILE A 92 2.02 20.76 1.05
N LYS A 93 1.39 21.43 0.07
CA LYS A 93 1.54 22.86 -0.16
C LYS A 93 1.09 23.70 1.03
N LYS A 94 -0.02 23.31 1.68
CA LYS A 94 -0.55 24.01 2.87
C LYS A 94 0.44 24.03 4.03
N HIS A 95 1.27 23.00 4.16
CA HIS A 95 2.21 22.86 5.28
C HIS A 95 3.66 23.15 4.89
N MET A 96 3.91 23.40 3.61
CA MET A 96 5.25 23.71 3.11
C MET A 96 5.73 25.07 3.62
N PRO A 97 7.00 25.21 4.04
CA PRO A 97 7.59 26.50 4.42
C PRO A 97 7.50 27.51 3.27
N THR A 98 7.30 28.79 3.64
CA THR A 98 7.19 29.89 2.67
C THR A 98 8.51 30.62 2.43
N ASP A 99 9.59 30.20 3.08
CA ASP A 99 10.93 30.80 3.03
C ASP A 99 11.77 30.39 1.79
N GLY A 100 11.20 29.54 0.92
CA GLY A 100 11.88 29.01 -0.26
C GLY A 100 12.83 27.84 0.02
N SER A 101 12.92 27.36 1.26
CA SER A 101 13.80 26.23 1.63
C SER A 101 13.31 24.87 1.12
N VAL A 102 12.03 24.77 0.71
CA VAL A 102 11.40 23.56 0.19
C VAL A 102 10.70 23.86 -1.12
N ARG A 103 10.90 22.99 -2.10
CA ARG A 103 10.24 23.01 -3.41
C ARG A 103 9.50 21.70 -3.63
N MET A 104 8.33 21.78 -4.26
CA MET A 104 7.55 20.65 -4.74
C MET A 104 7.41 20.67 -6.26
N ASP A 105 7.81 19.59 -6.91
CA ASP A 105 7.59 19.37 -8.34
C ASP A 105 6.54 18.26 -8.52
N ASN A 106 5.47 18.53 -9.29
CA ASN A 106 4.49 17.52 -9.67
C ASN A 106 4.99 16.75 -10.88
N LEU A 107 5.19 15.44 -10.72
CA LEU A 107 5.73 14.53 -11.74
C LEU A 107 4.68 13.55 -12.28
N THR A 108 3.42 13.68 -11.87
CA THR A 108 2.36 12.69 -12.14
C THR A 108 2.23 12.35 -13.63
N ASN A 109 2.23 13.37 -14.49
CA ASN A 109 2.02 13.17 -15.93
C ASN A 109 3.33 12.93 -16.73
N SER A 110 4.49 13.11 -16.11
CA SER A 110 5.79 12.93 -16.79
C SER A 110 6.44 11.57 -16.51
N ILE A 111 5.97 10.86 -15.49
CA ILE A 111 6.51 9.56 -15.07
C ILE A 111 5.44 8.48 -15.22
N GLY A 112 5.72 7.47 -16.04
CA GLY A 112 4.96 6.23 -16.11
C GLY A 112 5.37 5.26 -15.00
N VAL A 113 4.50 4.32 -14.64
CA VAL A 113 4.77 3.27 -13.66
C VAL A 113 4.25 1.94 -14.16
N LEU A 114 5.13 0.97 -14.36
CA LEU A 114 4.78 -0.42 -14.62
C LEU A 114 5.15 -1.27 -13.41
N VAL A 115 4.20 -2.04 -12.91
CA VAL A 115 4.40 -2.98 -11.79
C VAL A 115 4.60 -4.38 -12.35
N LEU A 116 5.80 -4.92 -12.17
CA LEU A 116 6.12 -6.32 -12.46
C LEU A 116 6.14 -7.09 -11.14
N ALA A 117 5.23 -8.04 -10.95
CA ALA A 117 5.07 -8.78 -9.70
C ALA A 117 4.85 -10.28 -9.94
N GLY A 118 5.35 -11.11 -9.04
CA GLY A 118 5.26 -12.56 -9.07
C GLY A 118 6.62 -13.24 -8.91
N PRO A 119 6.67 -14.56 -8.63
CA PRO A 119 7.92 -15.27 -8.36
C PRO A 119 8.92 -15.24 -9.52
N LYS A 120 8.46 -15.06 -10.76
CA LYS A 120 9.30 -14.97 -11.97
C LYS A 120 9.71 -13.55 -12.36
N SER A 121 9.34 -12.55 -11.57
CA SER A 121 9.61 -11.14 -11.90
C SER A 121 11.11 -10.83 -11.97
N ARG A 122 11.95 -11.44 -11.11
CA ARG A 122 13.40 -11.28 -11.17
C ARG A 122 13.99 -11.88 -12.44
N ASP A 123 13.62 -13.12 -12.76
CA ASP A 123 14.09 -13.82 -13.97
C ASP A 123 13.76 -13.03 -15.25
N ILE A 124 12.58 -12.41 -15.29
CA ILE A 124 12.13 -11.59 -16.42
C ILE A 124 12.96 -10.31 -16.53
N LEU A 125 13.13 -9.60 -15.41
CA LEU A 125 13.83 -8.31 -15.40
C LEU A 125 15.33 -8.50 -15.69
N ASP A 126 15.95 -9.57 -15.20
CA ASP A 126 17.35 -9.95 -15.45
C ASP A 126 17.66 -10.09 -16.95
N LYS A 127 16.69 -10.48 -17.78
CA LYS A 127 16.90 -10.60 -19.24
C LYS A 127 17.07 -9.27 -19.94
N ILE A 128 16.59 -8.18 -19.36
CA ILE A 128 16.52 -6.86 -20.02
C ILE A 128 17.17 -5.73 -19.23
N THR A 129 17.86 -6.06 -18.13
CA THR A 129 18.70 -5.12 -17.37
C THR A 129 20.11 -5.66 -17.19
N ARG A 130 21.05 -4.77 -16.92
CA ARG A 130 22.42 -5.13 -16.50
C ARG A 130 22.63 -4.97 -14.99
N ALA A 131 21.61 -4.50 -14.28
CA ALA A 131 21.68 -4.29 -12.83
C ALA A 131 21.72 -5.63 -12.10
N ASP A 132 22.44 -5.71 -11.00
CA ASP A 132 22.38 -6.85 -10.08
C ASP A 132 21.08 -6.77 -9.27
N LEU A 133 20.16 -7.70 -9.53
CA LEU A 133 18.85 -7.79 -8.88
C LEU A 133 18.85 -8.71 -7.66
N SER A 134 20.02 -9.21 -7.23
CA SER A 134 20.12 -10.04 -6.02
C SER A 134 19.62 -9.31 -4.77
N ASN A 135 19.23 -10.06 -3.75
CA ASN A 135 18.79 -9.48 -2.47
C ASN A 135 19.88 -8.65 -1.79
N ALA A 136 21.16 -8.95 -2.05
CA ALA A 136 22.29 -8.19 -1.51
C ALA A 136 22.44 -6.82 -2.17
N ALA A 137 22.36 -6.77 -3.50
CA ALA A 137 22.52 -5.54 -4.28
C ALA A 137 21.23 -4.71 -4.34
N PHE A 138 20.07 -5.38 -4.36
CA PHE A 138 18.76 -4.74 -4.45
C PHE A 138 17.82 -5.23 -3.33
N PRO A 139 18.05 -4.85 -2.07
CA PRO A 139 17.23 -5.31 -0.95
C PRO A 139 15.79 -4.78 -1.01
N TRP A 140 14.87 -5.50 -0.40
CA TRP A 140 13.49 -5.03 -0.24
C TRP A 140 13.43 -3.64 0.41
N LEU A 141 12.44 -2.81 0.03
CA LEU A 141 12.32 -1.40 0.41
C LEU A 141 13.54 -0.57 -0.01
N SER A 142 14.00 -0.78 -1.22
CA SER A 142 14.98 0.09 -1.87
C SER A 142 14.57 0.40 -3.30
N GLY A 143 15.14 1.46 -3.84
CA GLY A 143 14.99 1.87 -5.23
C GLY A 143 16.32 2.35 -5.78
N GLN A 144 16.58 2.05 -7.03
CA GLN A 144 17.78 2.47 -7.75
C GLN A 144 17.49 2.64 -9.24
N MET A 145 18.27 3.49 -9.88
CA MET A 145 18.20 3.65 -11.33
C MET A 145 18.78 2.41 -12.00
N ILE A 146 18.03 1.87 -12.93
CA ILE A 146 18.48 0.76 -13.81
C ILE A 146 18.13 1.09 -15.26
N ASP A 147 18.73 0.37 -16.18
CA ASP A 147 18.31 0.35 -17.59
C ASP A 147 17.38 -0.84 -17.81
N VAL A 148 16.20 -0.58 -18.34
CA VAL A 148 15.25 -1.62 -18.78
C VAL A 148 15.22 -1.59 -20.30
N ASN A 149 15.89 -2.54 -20.94
CA ASN A 149 16.08 -2.58 -22.39
C ASN A 149 16.53 -1.22 -22.97
N LEU A 150 17.58 -0.64 -22.37
CA LEU A 150 18.18 0.69 -22.66
C LEU A 150 17.35 1.91 -22.25
N ALA A 151 16.13 1.75 -21.77
CA ALA A 151 15.34 2.84 -21.22
C ALA A 151 15.67 3.04 -19.72
N PRO A 152 15.93 4.28 -19.27
CA PRO A 152 16.19 4.55 -17.86
C PRO A 152 14.92 4.37 -17.03
N ALA A 153 15.01 3.67 -15.91
CA ALA A 153 13.93 3.50 -14.96
C ALA A 153 14.44 3.53 -13.51
N MET A 154 13.74 4.25 -12.65
CA MET A 154 13.86 4.09 -11.21
C MET A 154 13.06 2.85 -10.83
N ALA A 155 13.74 1.75 -10.58
CA ALA A 155 13.10 0.54 -10.08
C ALA A 155 12.99 0.63 -8.56
N ILE A 156 11.79 0.46 -8.01
CA ILE A 156 11.51 0.43 -6.57
C ILE A 156 11.04 -0.95 -6.21
N ARG A 157 11.76 -1.65 -5.33
CA ARG A 157 11.41 -3.01 -4.90
C ARG A 157 10.31 -2.98 -3.83
N VAL A 158 9.11 -2.71 -4.28
CA VAL A 158 7.84 -2.73 -3.53
C VAL A 158 6.71 -3.16 -4.46
N ASN A 159 5.61 -3.62 -3.91
CA ASN A 159 4.32 -3.75 -4.60
C ASN A 159 3.18 -3.92 -3.59
N PHE A 160 1.97 -3.88 -4.09
CA PHE A 160 0.74 -3.96 -3.28
C PHE A 160 0.05 -5.33 -3.36
N VAL A 161 0.71 -6.35 -3.92
CA VAL A 161 0.12 -7.68 -4.15
C VAL A 161 0.72 -8.80 -3.29
N GLY A 162 1.77 -8.48 -2.52
CA GLY A 162 2.39 -9.45 -1.61
C GLY A 162 3.31 -10.47 -2.26
N GLU A 163 3.82 -10.20 -3.46
CA GLU A 163 4.76 -11.05 -4.20
C GLU A 163 6.13 -10.37 -4.35
N LEU A 164 7.15 -11.11 -4.82
CA LEU A 164 8.37 -10.50 -5.33
C LEU A 164 8.02 -9.55 -6.48
N GLY A 165 8.64 -8.37 -6.54
CA GLY A 165 8.41 -7.48 -7.67
C GLY A 165 8.99 -6.09 -7.53
N TRP A 166 8.84 -5.32 -8.59
CA TRP A 166 9.32 -3.95 -8.73
C TRP A 166 8.26 -3.05 -9.35
N GLU A 167 8.19 -1.84 -8.87
CA GLU A 167 7.58 -0.72 -9.58
C GLU A 167 8.67 -0.06 -10.43
N LEU A 168 8.46 0.01 -11.75
CA LEU A 168 9.38 0.62 -12.70
C LEU A 168 8.87 2.01 -13.06
N HIS A 169 9.42 3.03 -12.42
CA HIS A 169 9.10 4.43 -12.65
C HIS A 169 10.03 4.99 -13.74
N HIS A 170 9.47 5.45 -14.85
CA HIS A 170 10.25 5.86 -16.02
C HIS A 170 9.62 7.09 -16.68
N PRO A 171 10.40 7.88 -17.45
CA PRO A 171 9.82 8.93 -18.28
C PRO A 171 8.70 8.37 -19.16
N ILE A 172 7.56 9.07 -19.22
CA ILE A 172 6.33 8.53 -19.83
C ILE A 172 6.51 8.15 -21.32
N GLU A 173 7.43 8.78 -22.02
CA GLU A 173 7.76 8.47 -23.41
C GLU A 173 8.31 7.06 -23.63
N TYR A 174 8.83 6.41 -22.59
CA TYR A 174 9.30 5.02 -22.65
C TYR A 174 8.24 3.99 -22.29
N GLN A 175 7.02 4.38 -21.96
CA GLN A 175 5.95 3.49 -21.47
C GLN A 175 5.75 2.27 -22.39
N ASN A 176 5.51 2.49 -23.67
CA ASN A 176 5.26 1.41 -24.61
C ASN A 176 6.52 0.55 -24.83
N HIS A 177 7.70 1.20 -24.93
CA HIS A 177 8.96 0.49 -25.11
C HIS A 177 9.26 -0.48 -23.95
N ILE A 178 9.11 -0.02 -22.70
CA ILE A 178 9.33 -0.86 -21.52
C ILE A 178 8.25 -1.94 -21.41
N PHE A 179 6.98 -1.60 -21.67
CA PHE A 179 5.90 -2.58 -21.68
C PHE A 179 6.15 -3.71 -22.68
N ASP A 180 6.48 -3.38 -23.92
CA ASP A 180 6.75 -4.38 -24.98
C ASP A 180 7.98 -5.24 -24.66
N ALA A 181 9.06 -4.62 -24.12
CA ALA A 181 10.26 -5.32 -23.70
C ALA A 181 9.98 -6.32 -22.57
N LEU A 182 9.21 -5.92 -21.56
CA LEU A 182 8.79 -6.80 -20.45
C LEU A 182 7.92 -7.96 -20.98
N MET A 183 6.93 -7.66 -21.81
CA MET A 183 6.06 -8.70 -22.38
C MET A 183 6.83 -9.71 -23.22
N ALA A 184 7.79 -9.25 -24.04
CA ALA A 184 8.65 -10.12 -24.84
C ALA A 184 9.56 -10.99 -23.96
N ALA A 185 10.26 -10.38 -22.97
CA ALA A 185 11.14 -11.10 -22.05
C ALA A 185 10.37 -12.08 -21.15
N GLY A 186 9.13 -11.72 -20.79
CA GLY A 186 8.28 -12.50 -19.89
C GLY A 186 7.49 -13.64 -20.55
N ALA A 187 7.48 -13.74 -21.89
CA ALA A 187 6.65 -14.69 -22.61
C ALA A 187 6.90 -16.15 -22.18
N GLU A 188 8.16 -16.55 -22.06
CA GLU A 188 8.56 -17.90 -21.62
C GLU A 188 8.27 -18.18 -20.14
N PHE A 189 8.12 -17.14 -19.32
CA PHE A 189 7.81 -17.21 -17.90
C PHE A 189 6.31 -17.08 -17.60
N GLY A 190 5.47 -17.05 -18.65
CA GLY A 190 4.03 -16.90 -18.48
C GLY A 190 3.56 -15.52 -18.00
N LEU A 191 4.34 -14.46 -18.26
CA LEU A 191 3.94 -13.09 -17.95
C LEU A 191 2.64 -12.73 -18.67
N LYS A 192 1.68 -12.19 -17.91
CA LYS A 192 0.41 -11.66 -18.44
C LYS A 192 0.07 -10.35 -17.77
N PRO A 193 -0.63 -9.46 -18.46
CA PRO A 193 -1.25 -8.32 -17.80
C PRO A 193 -2.26 -8.77 -16.74
N PHE A 194 -2.38 -7.99 -15.65
CA PHE A 194 -3.44 -8.15 -14.66
C PHE A 194 -4.06 -6.80 -14.33
N GLY A 195 -5.29 -6.82 -13.84
CA GLY A 195 -6.06 -5.62 -13.57
C GLY A 195 -6.11 -5.24 -12.09
N ILE A 196 -6.60 -4.01 -11.83
CA ILE A 196 -6.74 -3.45 -10.48
C ILE A 196 -7.65 -4.30 -9.57
N ARG A 197 -8.62 -5.06 -10.12
CA ARG A 197 -9.47 -5.97 -9.33
C ARG A 197 -8.70 -7.17 -8.81
N ALA A 198 -7.75 -7.70 -9.59
CA ALA A 198 -6.88 -8.77 -9.12
C ALA A 198 -5.88 -8.24 -8.07
N MET A 199 -5.35 -7.03 -8.27
CA MET A 199 -4.54 -6.34 -7.25
C MET A 199 -5.32 -6.17 -5.95
N ASP A 200 -6.58 -5.71 -6.01
CA ASP A 200 -7.43 -5.50 -4.83
C ASP A 200 -7.72 -6.82 -4.09
N ALA A 201 -8.02 -7.91 -4.81
CA ALA A 201 -8.16 -9.23 -4.20
C ALA A 201 -6.87 -9.66 -3.47
N MET A 202 -5.71 -9.48 -4.10
CA MET A 202 -4.41 -9.87 -3.51
C MET A 202 -3.99 -8.99 -2.32
N ARG A 203 -4.25 -7.66 -2.35
CA ARG A 203 -3.95 -6.79 -1.20
C ARG A 203 -4.83 -7.13 0.02
N LEU A 204 -6.10 -7.51 -0.24
CA LEU A 204 -7.05 -7.88 0.81
C LEU A 204 -6.56 -9.10 1.59
N GLU A 205 -6.01 -10.12 0.91
CA GLU A 205 -5.40 -11.30 1.54
C GLU A 205 -4.15 -10.98 2.36
N LYS A 206 -3.51 -9.85 2.07
CA LYS A 206 -2.39 -9.30 2.85
C LYS A 206 -2.84 -8.35 3.95
N SER A 207 -4.12 -8.11 4.09
CA SER A 207 -4.67 -7.08 4.97
C SER A 207 -4.09 -5.68 4.70
N TYR A 208 -3.62 -5.40 3.48
CA TYR A 208 -3.09 -4.09 3.15
C TYR A 208 -4.21 -3.07 3.09
N ARG A 209 -4.01 -1.98 3.82
CA ARG A 209 -4.96 -0.89 3.99
C ARG A 209 -4.99 -0.02 2.74
N LEU A 210 -6.14 0.52 2.43
CA LEU A 210 -6.34 1.41 1.29
C LEU A 210 -6.77 2.80 1.76
N VAL A 211 -6.20 3.84 1.17
CA VAL A 211 -6.60 5.23 1.46
C VAL A 211 -8.04 5.46 0.97
N GLY A 212 -8.84 6.06 1.85
CA GLY A 212 -10.27 6.30 1.62
C GLY A 212 -11.19 5.19 2.16
N THR A 213 -10.63 4.07 2.63
CA THR A 213 -11.36 2.98 3.27
C THR A 213 -10.84 2.74 4.68
N GLU A 214 -9.82 1.89 4.87
CA GLU A 214 -9.18 1.62 6.16
C GLU A 214 -8.37 2.83 6.67
N LEU A 215 -7.78 3.57 5.74
CA LEU A 215 -7.00 4.77 6.03
C LEU A 215 -7.83 6.01 5.68
N SER A 216 -8.38 6.64 6.69
CA SER A 216 -9.22 7.83 6.54
C SER A 216 -9.03 8.79 7.71
N ILE A 217 -9.61 9.97 7.62
CA ILE A 217 -9.61 10.96 8.70
C ILE A 217 -10.56 10.59 9.87
N GLU A 218 -11.41 9.58 9.69
CA GLU A 218 -12.37 9.12 10.70
C GLU A 218 -11.70 8.28 11.80
N TYR A 219 -10.66 7.53 11.43
CA TYR A 219 -9.95 6.63 12.33
C TYR A 219 -8.57 7.15 12.67
N ALA A 220 -8.17 6.97 13.92
CA ALA A 220 -6.78 7.21 14.30
C ALA A 220 -5.85 6.24 13.55
N ALA A 221 -4.64 6.68 13.20
CA ALA A 221 -3.67 5.83 12.52
C ALA A 221 -3.42 4.51 13.27
N LEU A 222 -3.43 4.53 14.60
CA LEU A 222 -3.24 3.32 15.42
C LEU A 222 -4.48 2.41 15.45
N GLU A 223 -5.70 2.96 15.35
CA GLU A 223 -6.92 2.15 15.14
C GLU A 223 -6.87 1.37 13.82
N SER A 224 -6.29 1.96 12.77
CA SER A 224 -6.08 1.33 11.47
C SER A 224 -4.90 0.33 11.45
N GLY A 225 -4.30 0.03 12.61
CA GLY A 225 -3.21 -0.96 12.73
C GLY A 225 -1.86 -0.47 12.19
N LEU A 226 -1.62 0.84 12.10
CA LEU A 226 -0.37 1.41 11.57
C LEU A 226 0.76 1.52 12.60
N HIS A 227 0.78 0.67 13.63
CA HIS A 227 1.78 0.72 14.72
C HIS A 227 3.24 0.69 14.22
N ARG A 228 3.51 -0.03 13.10
CA ARG A 228 4.86 -0.11 12.51
C ARG A 228 5.28 1.18 11.80
N PHE A 229 4.33 2.05 11.47
CA PHE A 229 4.53 3.25 10.66
C PHE A 229 4.31 4.55 11.46
N VAL A 230 4.03 4.45 12.76
CA VAL A 230 3.84 5.58 13.66
C VAL A 230 4.91 5.51 14.75
N HIS A 231 5.77 6.54 14.79
CA HIS A 231 6.87 6.63 15.76
C HIS A 231 6.71 7.84 16.65
N LEU A 232 5.94 7.71 17.74
CA LEU A 232 5.65 8.80 18.66
C LEU A 232 6.92 9.46 19.28
N ASN A 233 8.04 8.73 19.28
CA ASN A 233 9.32 9.19 19.86
C ASN A 233 10.31 9.74 18.82
N LYS A 234 9.90 9.99 17.57
CA LYS A 234 10.84 10.45 16.52
C LYS A 234 11.15 11.96 16.57
N GLY A 235 10.38 12.73 17.27
CA GLY A 235 10.32 14.17 17.28
C GLY A 235 8.90 14.65 17.02
N ASP A 236 8.70 15.96 16.89
CA ASP A 236 7.39 16.56 16.65
C ASP A 236 6.91 16.27 15.23
N PHE A 237 5.68 15.81 15.12
CA PHE A 237 4.96 15.66 13.84
C PHE A 237 3.46 15.91 14.00
N LYS A 238 2.82 16.22 12.88
CA LYS A 238 1.39 16.55 12.88
C LYS A 238 0.54 15.37 13.36
N GLY A 239 -0.34 15.65 14.34
CA GLY A 239 -1.21 14.64 14.97
C GLY A 239 -0.56 13.83 16.11
N GLN A 240 0.74 13.98 16.38
CA GLN A 240 1.46 13.22 17.41
C GLN A 240 0.81 13.34 18.80
N ARG A 241 0.54 14.57 19.23
CA ARG A 241 -0.04 14.81 20.56
C ARG A 241 -1.39 14.11 20.73
N GLN A 242 -2.27 14.22 19.76
CA GLN A 242 -3.58 13.59 19.81
C GLN A 242 -3.50 12.05 19.78
N LEU A 243 -2.57 11.49 19.00
CA LEU A 243 -2.33 10.05 19.03
C LEU A 243 -1.83 9.55 20.38
N ALA A 244 -0.94 10.28 21.02
CA ALA A 244 -0.45 9.96 22.36
C ALA A 244 -1.58 10.00 23.40
N GLU A 245 -2.42 11.04 23.38
CA GLU A 245 -3.60 11.17 24.24
C GLU A 245 -4.59 10.00 24.02
N TRP A 246 -4.81 9.58 22.78
CA TRP A 246 -5.70 8.44 22.48
C TRP A 246 -5.10 7.11 22.91
N GLN A 247 -3.79 6.94 22.77
CA GLN A 247 -3.11 5.73 23.23
C GLN A 247 -3.24 5.55 24.76
N GLU A 248 -3.18 6.64 25.52
CA GLU A 248 -3.38 6.60 26.98
C GLU A 248 -4.84 6.31 27.36
N ARG A 249 -5.80 6.93 26.66
CA ARG A 249 -7.24 6.78 26.92
C ARG A 249 -7.82 5.45 26.41
N GLY A 250 -7.19 4.81 25.45
CA GLY A 250 -7.71 3.71 24.68
C GLY A 250 -8.45 4.16 23.41
N PHE A 251 -8.45 3.31 22.40
CA PHE A 251 -9.11 3.54 21.11
C PHE A 251 -10.53 2.99 21.12
N ALA A 252 -11.40 3.60 20.31
CA ALA A 252 -12.78 3.15 20.14
C ALA A 252 -12.90 1.99 19.14
N ASN A 253 -11.96 1.86 18.22
CA ASN A 253 -11.96 0.88 17.16
C ASN A 253 -10.62 0.15 17.05
N ALA A 254 -10.66 -1.05 16.48
CA ALA A 254 -9.50 -1.79 16.04
C ALA A 254 -9.80 -2.39 14.67
N MET A 255 -8.84 -2.27 13.75
CA MET A 255 -8.93 -2.89 12.45
C MET A 255 -8.68 -4.39 12.55
N VAL A 256 -9.55 -5.18 11.91
CA VAL A 256 -9.45 -6.64 11.82
C VAL A 256 -9.63 -7.12 10.39
N THR A 257 -9.08 -8.31 10.11
CA THR A 257 -9.39 -9.10 8.93
C THR A 257 -10.40 -10.18 9.32
N LEU A 258 -11.48 -10.31 8.56
CA LEU A 258 -12.54 -11.28 8.80
C LEU A 258 -12.60 -12.28 7.66
N GLU A 259 -12.74 -13.57 7.98
CA GLU A 259 -13.25 -14.59 7.08
C GLU A 259 -14.77 -14.59 7.14
N VAL A 260 -15.43 -14.45 6.01
CA VAL A 260 -16.91 -14.50 5.90
C VAL A 260 -17.31 -15.91 5.46
N HIS A 261 -18.15 -16.57 6.26
CA HIS A 261 -18.62 -17.92 5.98
C HIS A 261 -19.97 -17.89 5.28
N ASP A 262 -20.31 -19.00 4.63
CA ASP A 262 -21.62 -19.25 4.01
C ASP A 262 -22.02 -18.21 2.94
N THR A 263 -21.04 -17.52 2.34
CA THR A 263 -21.30 -16.60 1.22
C THR A 263 -21.83 -17.36 0.01
N THR A 264 -22.81 -16.78 -0.68
CA THR A 264 -23.41 -17.36 -1.90
C THR A 264 -22.91 -16.64 -3.15
N ASP A 265 -23.43 -15.46 -3.43
CA ASP A 265 -23.22 -14.68 -4.65
C ASP A 265 -22.74 -13.24 -4.40
N ALA A 266 -22.61 -12.84 -3.14
CA ALA A 266 -22.16 -11.52 -2.75
C ALA A 266 -21.05 -11.58 -1.70
N ASP A 267 -19.95 -10.85 -1.96
CA ASP A 267 -18.92 -10.57 -0.97
C ASP A 267 -19.28 -9.33 -0.14
N ALA A 268 -18.62 -9.18 1.00
CA ALA A 268 -18.72 -7.97 1.82
C ALA A 268 -18.23 -6.73 1.05
N ILE A 269 -18.82 -5.59 1.37
CA ILE A 269 -18.39 -4.27 0.89
C ILE A 269 -18.26 -3.29 2.06
N GLY A 270 -17.61 -2.16 1.81
CA GLY A 270 -17.55 -1.08 2.81
C GLY A 270 -18.93 -0.63 3.26
N GLY A 271 -19.12 -0.50 4.57
CA GLY A 271 -20.39 -0.11 5.20
C GLY A 271 -21.24 -1.27 5.73
N ASN A 272 -20.98 -2.52 5.34
CA ASN A 272 -21.71 -3.65 5.93
C ASN A 272 -21.52 -3.69 7.45
N PRO A 273 -22.61 -3.76 8.27
CA PRO A 273 -22.49 -3.75 9.72
C PRO A 273 -21.90 -5.07 10.24
N ILE A 274 -21.02 -4.95 11.22
CA ILE A 274 -20.48 -6.07 12.00
C ILE A 274 -21.20 -6.10 13.33
N MET A 275 -21.66 -7.28 13.73
CA MET A 275 -22.50 -7.48 14.91
C MET A 275 -22.03 -8.65 15.76
N THR A 276 -22.43 -8.64 17.01
CA THR A 276 -22.44 -9.84 17.86
C THR A 276 -23.59 -10.76 17.48
N GLU A 277 -23.61 -12.00 17.97
CA GLU A 277 -24.67 -12.99 17.67
C GLU A 277 -26.06 -12.51 18.07
N ASP A 278 -26.19 -11.70 19.14
CA ASP A 278 -27.45 -11.10 19.58
C ASP A 278 -27.94 -9.93 18.71
N GLY A 279 -27.15 -9.54 17.68
CA GLY A 279 -27.49 -8.47 16.75
C GLY A 279 -27.05 -7.08 17.17
N THR A 280 -26.27 -6.95 18.25
CA THR A 280 -25.69 -5.66 18.64
C THR A 280 -24.60 -5.24 17.63
N VAL A 281 -24.78 -4.10 16.95
CA VAL A 281 -23.79 -3.55 16.02
C VAL A 281 -22.54 -3.06 16.79
N ILE A 282 -21.38 -3.57 16.40
CA ILE A 282 -20.10 -3.31 17.09
C ILE A 282 -19.03 -2.74 16.14
N GLY A 283 -19.36 -2.56 14.89
CA GLY A 283 -18.43 -2.04 13.88
C GLY A 283 -19.01 -2.10 12.47
N ARG A 284 -18.14 -1.88 11.51
CA ARG A 284 -18.48 -1.96 10.08
C ARG A 284 -17.32 -2.47 9.24
N ALA A 285 -17.63 -3.17 8.16
CA ALA A 285 -16.64 -3.48 7.12
C ALA A 285 -16.16 -2.19 6.43
N THR A 286 -14.92 -2.17 6.03
CA THR A 286 -14.30 -1.08 5.25
C THR A 286 -14.03 -1.51 3.81
N SER A 287 -13.65 -2.77 3.62
CA SER A 287 -13.43 -3.42 2.32
C SER A 287 -13.89 -4.89 2.39
N GLY A 288 -14.11 -5.51 1.24
CA GLY A 288 -14.36 -6.94 1.16
C GLY A 288 -14.23 -7.48 -0.26
N GLY A 289 -14.14 -8.79 -0.38
CA GLY A 289 -14.01 -9.49 -1.64
C GLY A 289 -13.51 -10.92 -1.45
N TYR A 290 -13.41 -11.65 -2.56
CA TYR A 290 -12.92 -13.02 -2.55
C TYR A 290 -11.39 -13.10 -2.67
N GLY A 291 -10.74 -13.72 -1.70
CA GLY A 291 -9.32 -14.02 -1.68
C GLY A 291 -9.04 -15.34 -2.41
N PHE A 292 -8.57 -15.26 -3.65
CA PHE A 292 -8.39 -16.42 -4.54
C PHE A 292 -7.21 -17.33 -4.14
N ARG A 293 -6.20 -16.81 -3.41
CA ARG A 293 -5.07 -17.60 -2.91
C ARG A 293 -5.44 -18.35 -1.63
N LEU A 294 -6.30 -17.76 -0.83
CA LEU A 294 -6.82 -18.34 0.42
C LEU A 294 -8.11 -19.15 0.21
N GLU A 295 -8.76 -18.99 -0.94
CA GLU A 295 -10.08 -19.58 -1.26
C GLU A 295 -11.16 -19.22 -0.22
N LYS A 296 -11.15 -17.95 0.21
CA LYS A 296 -12.03 -17.43 1.27
C LYS A 296 -12.65 -16.10 0.87
N SER A 297 -13.91 -15.88 1.25
CA SER A 297 -14.48 -14.54 1.26
C SER A 297 -13.93 -13.78 2.47
N LEU A 298 -13.41 -12.58 2.25
CA LEU A 298 -12.71 -11.77 3.25
C LEU A 298 -13.36 -10.40 3.38
N ALA A 299 -13.27 -9.82 4.58
CA ALA A 299 -13.55 -8.42 4.80
C ALA A 299 -12.48 -7.79 5.71
N LEU A 300 -12.14 -6.54 5.47
CA LEU A 300 -11.47 -5.69 6.44
C LEU A 300 -12.55 -4.88 7.17
N ALA A 301 -12.42 -4.73 8.48
CA ALA A 301 -13.43 -4.06 9.28
C ALA A 301 -12.82 -3.29 10.45
N MET A 302 -13.49 -2.23 10.85
CA MET A 302 -13.27 -1.55 12.13
C MET A 302 -14.31 -2.07 13.12
N VAL A 303 -13.83 -2.64 14.21
CA VAL A 303 -14.70 -3.23 15.26
C VAL A 303 -14.27 -2.73 16.64
N ARG A 304 -15.12 -2.92 17.62
CA ARG A 304 -14.81 -2.63 19.02
C ARG A 304 -13.57 -3.43 19.47
N PRO A 305 -12.58 -2.83 20.16
CA PRO A 305 -11.28 -3.46 20.42
C PRO A 305 -11.32 -4.74 21.25
N ASP A 306 -12.28 -4.87 22.17
CA ASP A 306 -12.47 -6.06 23.01
C ASP A 306 -12.92 -7.30 22.20
N LEU A 307 -13.38 -7.11 20.96
CA LEU A 307 -13.82 -8.15 20.03
C LEU A 307 -12.87 -8.37 18.86
N ALA A 308 -11.71 -7.73 18.86
CA ALA A 308 -10.75 -7.76 17.76
C ALA A 308 -9.73 -8.93 17.84
N THR A 309 -9.86 -9.81 18.82
CA THR A 309 -8.92 -10.93 19.00
C THR A 309 -9.14 -12.01 17.93
N PRO A 310 -8.08 -12.53 17.28
CA PRO A 310 -8.19 -13.63 16.33
C PRO A 310 -8.94 -14.84 16.93
N GLY A 311 -9.83 -15.44 16.11
CA GLY A 311 -10.73 -16.51 16.51
C GLY A 311 -12.07 -16.05 17.05
N THR A 312 -12.26 -14.76 17.33
CA THR A 312 -13.57 -14.22 17.76
C THR A 312 -14.61 -14.45 16.67
N LYS A 313 -15.79 -14.94 17.08
CA LYS A 313 -16.95 -15.17 16.20
C LYS A 313 -17.87 -13.97 16.27
N LEU A 314 -18.25 -13.46 15.10
CA LEU A 314 -19.12 -12.31 14.92
C LEU A 314 -20.08 -12.59 13.75
N MET A 315 -20.92 -11.62 13.44
CA MET A 315 -21.84 -11.66 12.29
C MET A 315 -21.59 -10.44 11.40
N ILE A 316 -21.80 -10.60 10.11
CA ILE A 316 -21.87 -9.52 9.13
C ILE A 316 -23.23 -9.55 8.41
N ASP A 317 -23.78 -8.38 8.12
CA ASP A 317 -24.98 -8.30 7.28
C ASP A 317 -24.59 -7.94 5.86
N ILE A 318 -24.89 -8.82 4.91
CA ILE A 318 -24.66 -8.63 3.47
C ILE A 318 -26.00 -8.83 2.76
N LEU A 319 -26.56 -7.78 2.17
CA LEU A 319 -27.85 -7.84 1.44
C LEU A 319 -28.96 -8.47 2.26
N ASP A 320 -29.14 -8.02 3.50
CA ASP A 320 -30.13 -8.51 4.47
C ASP A 320 -29.94 -9.98 4.90
N GLN A 321 -28.77 -10.56 4.62
CA GLN A 321 -28.38 -11.88 5.11
C GLN A 321 -27.33 -11.75 6.21
N ARG A 322 -27.62 -12.28 7.38
CA ARG A 322 -26.66 -12.36 8.49
C ARG A 322 -25.78 -13.59 8.32
N LEU A 323 -24.53 -13.36 8.02
CA LEU A 323 -23.52 -14.40 7.78
C LEU A 323 -22.52 -14.45 8.94
N PRO A 324 -22.09 -15.65 9.36
CA PRO A 324 -21.06 -15.77 10.39
C PRO A 324 -19.71 -15.31 9.85
N VAL A 325 -18.94 -14.65 10.72
CA VAL A 325 -17.55 -14.26 10.43
C VAL A 325 -16.61 -14.66 11.55
N THR A 326 -15.35 -14.87 11.20
CA THR A 326 -14.27 -15.14 12.15
C THR A 326 -13.17 -14.12 11.99
N VAL A 327 -12.72 -13.52 13.09
CA VAL A 327 -11.54 -12.66 13.10
C VAL A 327 -10.30 -13.50 12.81
N LEU A 328 -9.53 -13.13 11.78
CA LEU A 328 -8.27 -13.76 11.40
C LEU A 328 -7.07 -13.00 11.99
N GLU A 329 -5.90 -13.66 11.99
CA GLU A 329 -4.62 -12.98 12.15
C GLU A 329 -4.42 -11.95 11.03
N ASP A 330 -3.71 -10.86 11.33
CA ASP A 330 -3.36 -9.85 10.33
C ASP A 330 -2.44 -10.46 9.27
N SER A 331 -2.69 -10.10 7.99
CA SER A 331 -1.99 -10.66 6.85
C SER A 331 -2.11 -12.20 6.75
N PRO A 332 -3.32 -12.77 6.53
CA PRO A 332 -3.51 -14.22 6.51
C PRO A 332 -2.76 -14.94 5.38
N PHE A 333 -2.40 -14.24 4.30
CA PHE A 333 -1.53 -14.75 3.26
C PHE A 333 -0.08 -14.31 3.50
N ASP A 334 0.86 -15.25 3.56
CA ASP A 334 2.31 -15.00 3.70
C ASP A 334 2.63 -13.96 4.82
N PRO A 335 2.27 -14.22 6.08
CA PRO A 335 2.40 -13.26 7.18
C PRO A 335 3.83 -12.76 7.39
N ASP A 336 4.83 -13.62 7.12
CA ASP A 336 6.25 -13.30 7.26
C ASP A 336 6.84 -12.52 6.07
N ASN A 337 6.05 -12.28 5.02
CA ASN A 337 6.49 -11.65 3.78
C ASN A 337 7.66 -12.39 3.10
N ALA A 338 7.68 -13.73 3.17
CA ALA A 338 8.71 -14.55 2.57
C ALA A 338 8.73 -14.38 1.03
N ARG A 339 7.55 -14.33 0.42
CA ARG A 339 7.39 -14.12 -1.03
C ARG A 339 7.87 -12.74 -1.49
N LEU A 340 7.55 -11.69 -0.75
CA LEU A 340 8.05 -10.33 -1.03
C LEU A 340 9.57 -10.21 -0.94
N ARG A 341 10.19 -11.00 -0.07
CA ARG A 341 11.62 -10.95 0.22
C ARG A 341 12.45 -11.97 -0.55
N ALA A 342 11.78 -12.80 -1.34
CA ALA A 342 12.40 -13.87 -2.13
C ALA A 342 13.51 -13.38 -3.07
#